data_920c0952477cc56a99bc72d2d4114a78
#
_entry.id   920c0952477cc56a99bc72d2d4114a78
#
_cell.length_a   1.000
_cell.length_b   1.000
_cell.length_c   1.000
_cell.angle_alpha   90.00
_cell.angle_beta   90.00
_cell.angle_gamma   90.00
#
_symmetry.space_group_name_H-M   'P 1'
#
loop_
_entity.id
_entity.type
_entity.pdbx_description
1 polymer ?
#
loop_
_entity_poly.entity_id
_entity_poly.type
_entity_poly.pdbx_seq_one_letter_code
_entity_poly.pdbx_strand_id
1 'polypeptide(L)'
;MGLWAAVKAERLGIDTLLVEAEQLGSGASGGLLGALMPHMPDRWSDKKQFQFDALVALETEIAELEADTGLSAGYRRCGRIIPLPKPHLRGIAERHERDAGENWVSGERRFHWHVGDRPSVLEWVDDAAGQAGFVLDTLAARVSPRAMIALLSAFLRKAHHVRVAEQRRVVSLDPQAGRAVLSSGEEIVFGHAIVANGHGSFPLIRDALGLETGVALGQAVKGQAALLDATVDPAMPVVFLNGLYIVPHEDGTVAIGSTSEDCFSAPFSTDEKLEKLLAEACAVVPSLAHASVLERWAGLRPKAVGRDPMVGSVAGCPKLVALSGGFKVSFGLAHFLADAALQTVCGETPDLPVGFRLQQHVNIAVTDFGKC
;
A
#
# COMPACT_ATOMS: atom_id res chain seq x y z
N MET A 1 -0.16 -0.12 7.56
CA MET A 1 -1.36 0.51 8.16
C MET A 1 -1.28 0.52 9.68
N GLY A 2 -1.16 -0.62 10.37
CA GLY A 2 -1.12 -0.67 11.84
C GLY A 2 -0.05 0.21 12.48
N LEU A 3 1.17 0.26 11.92
CA LEU A 3 2.22 1.17 12.40
C LEU A 3 1.83 2.65 12.27
N TRP A 4 1.19 3.05 11.16
CA TRP A 4 0.68 4.41 11.01
C TRP A 4 -0.43 4.72 12.02
N ALA A 5 -1.34 3.78 12.29
CA ALA A 5 -2.35 3.96 13.34
C ALA A 5 -1.69 4.15 14.71
N ALA A 6 -0.63 3.39 15.03
CA ALA A 6 0.12 3.55 16.26
C ALA A 6 0.85 4.91 16.35
N VAL A 7 1.49 5.36 15.25
CA VAL A 7 2.13 6.69 15.19
C VAL A 7 1.12 7.81 15.40
N LYS A 8 -0.05 7.73 14.74
CA LYS A 8 -1.10 8.73 14.90
C LYS A 8 -1.73 8.69 16.30
N ALA A 9 -1.89 7.49 16.90
CA ALA A 9 -2.37 7.33 18.29
C ALA A 9 -1.40 7.97 19.29
N GLU A 10 -0.07 7.77 19.11
CA GLU A 10 0.95 8.46 19.91
C GLU A 10 0.82 9.97 19.85
N ARG A 11 0.69 10.53 18.63
CA ARG A 11 0.53 11.98 18.41
C ARG A 11 -0.75 12.55 19.05
N LEU A 12 -1.80 11.71 19.15
CA LEU A 12 -3.06 12.07 19.80
C LEU A 12 -3.08 11.82 21.32
N GLY A 13 -2.04 11.23 21.87
CA GLY A 13 -1.98 10.88 23.31
C GLY A 13 -2.94 9.74 23.69
N ILE A 14 -3.24 8.83 22.76
CA ILE A 14 -4.15 7.69 23.01
C ILE A 14 -3.36 6.47 23.49
N ASP A 15 -3.61 6.02 24.71
CA ASP A 15 -2.96 4.84 25.27
C ASP A 15 -3.29 3.60 24.42
N THR A 16 -2.25 3.05 23.79
CA THR A 16 -2.39 2.01 22.77
C THR A 16 -1.41 0.85 23.02
N LEU A 17 -1.89 -0.38 22.83
CA LEU A 17 -1.06 -1.57 22.73
C LEU A 17 -1.07 -2.07 21.28
N LEU A 18 0.05 -1.94 20.58
CA LEU A 18 0.25 -2.54 19.26
C LEU A 18 0.70 -3.99 19.43
N VAL A 19 -0.14 -4.92 18.99
CA VAL A 19 0.13 -6.37 19.08
C VAL A 19 0.48 -6.91 17.70
N GLU A 20 1.67 -7.52 17.56
CA GLU A 20 2.17 -8.11 16.33
C GLU A 20 2.46 -9.60 16.54
N ALA A 21 2.00 -10.44 15.62
CA ALA A 21 2.13 -11.89 15.73
C ALA A 21 3.57 -12.39 15.61
N GLU A 22 4.40 -11.68 14.86
CA GLU A 22 5.81 -12.02 14.59
C GLU A 22 6.69 -10.82 14.91
N GLN A 23 7.23 -10.14 13.91
CA GLN A 23 7.99 -8.90 14.02
C GLN A 23 7.31 -7.82 13.19
N LEU A 24 7.48 -6.56 13.57
CA LEU A 24 6.96 -5.43 12.82
C LEU A 24 7.42 -5.50 11.35
N GLY A 25 6.46 -5.54 10.44
CA GLY A 25 6.73 -5.60 9.00
C GLY A 25 6.90 -7.00 8.40
N SER A 26 6.78 -8.09 9.16
CA SER A 26 6.90 -9.47 8.65
C SER A 26 5.87 -9.84 7.55
N GLY A 27 4.76 -9.11 7.45
CA GLY A 27 3.75 -9.32 6.41
C GLY A 27 4.14 -8.73 5.04
N ALA A 28 3.15 -8.45 4.21
CA ALA A 28 3.34 -7.89 2.87
C ALA A 28 4.09 -6.53 2.86
N SER A 29 4.10 -5.82 3.98
CA SER A 29 4.82 -4.56 4.13
C SER A 29 6.34 -4.70 4.11
N GLY A 30 6.89 -5.87 4.43
CA GLY A 30 8.33 -6.19 4.33
C GLY A 30 8.81 -6.51 2.91
N GLY A 31 7.96 -6.27 1.90
CA GLY A 31 8.32 -6.45 0.49
C GLY A 31 9.33 -5.44 -0.03
N LEU A 32 9.56 -5.46 -1.35
CA LEU A 32 10.70 -4.77 -1.96
C LEU A 32 10.32 -3.52 -2.76
N LEU A 33 9.09 -3.41 -3.31
CA LEU A 33 8.79 -2.41 -4.34
C LEU A 33 8.67 -0.97 -3.83
N GLY A 34 7.67 -0.68 -3.01
CA GLY A 34 7.44 0.66 -2.48
C GLY A 34 7.02 1.73 -3.50
N ALA A 35 6.51 1.34 -4.65
CA ALA A 35 5.99 2.27 -5.65
C ALA A 35 4.71 2.97 -5.13
N LEU A 36 4.69 4.29 -5.16
CA LEU A 36 3.58 5.15 -4.76
C LEU A 36 2.92 5.74 -6.02
N MET A 37 1.97 4.97 -6.57
CA MET A 37 1.37 5.27 -7.86
C MET A 37 0.01 5.94 -7.73
N PRO A 38 -0.19 7.11 -8.32
CA PRO A 38 -1.52 7.71 -8.43
C PRO A 38 -2.42 6.89 -9.35
N HIS A 39 -3.72 6.94 -9.08
CA HIS A 39 -4.72 6.54 -10.06
C HIS A 39 -4.63 7.40 -11.32
N MET A 40 -5.07 6.85 -12.45
CA MET A 40 -5.16 7.61 -13.68
C MET A 40 -6.07 8.84 -13.48
N PRO A 41 -5.74 10.00 -14.06
CA PRO A 41 -6.44 11.26 -13.79
C PRO A 41 -7.85 11.36 -14.40
N ASP A 42 -8.24 10.41 -15.25
CA ASP A 42 -9.57 10.34 -15.88
C ASP A 42 -10.68 10.00 -14.87
N ARG A 43 -11.92 10.29 -15.22
CA ARG A 43 -13.11 9.91 -14.42
C ARG A 43 -12.92 10.20 -12.95
N TRP A 44 -12.64 11.47 -12.64
CA TRP A 44 -12.34 11.89 -11.28
C TRP A 44 -13.47 11.53 -10.31
N SER A 45 -13.13 11.15 -9.09
CA SER A 45 -14.07 10.68 -8.06
C SER A 45 -13.48 10.90 -6.67
N ASP A 46 -14.31 10.85 -5.63
CA ASP A 46 -13.89 10.98 -4.22
C ASP A 46 -12.74 10.03 -3.86
N LYS A 47 -12.76 8.81 -4.41
CA LYS A 47 -11.69 7.82 -4.22
C LYS A 47 -10.35 8.27 -4.82
N LYS A 48 -10.38 8.89 -6.00
CA LYS A 48 -9.17 9.42 -6.65
C LYS A 48 -8.70 10.69 -5.95
N GLN A 49 -9.62 11.54 -5.51
CA GLN A 49 -9.30 12.71 -4.70
C GLN A 49 -8.65 12.29 -3.38
N PHE A 50 -9.24 11.36 -2.65
CA PHE A 50 -8.66 10.84 -1.41
C PHE A 50 -7.23 10.31 -1.60
N GLN A 51 -6.99 9.56 -2.68
CA GLN A 51 -5.63 9.07 -2.98
C GLN A 51 -4.68 10.20 -3.35
N PHE A 52 -5.13 11.16 -4.14
CA PHE A 52 -4.34 12.32 -4.54
C PHE A 52 -3.89 13.12 -3.30
N ASP A 53 -4.83 13.46 -2.42
CA ASP A 53 -4.55 14.22 -1.20
C ASP A 53 -3.60 13.46 -0.27
N ALA A 54 -3.82 12.15 -0.11
CA ALA A 54 -2.93 11.29 0.65
C ALA A 54 -1.50 11.26 0.07
N LEU A 55 -1.34 11.09 -1.25
CA LEU A 55 -0.02 11.09 -1.89
C LEU A 55 0.70 12.43 -1.77
N VAL A 56 -0.04 13.54 -1.78
CA VAL A 56 0.54 14.88 -1.60
C VAL A 56 0.97 15.09 -0.15
N ALA A 57 0.13 14.74 0.82
CA ALA A 57 0.39 14.92 2.24
C ALA A 57 1.51 14.00 2.78
N LEU A 58 1.68 12.82 2.19
CA LEU A 58 2.66 11.83 2.65
C LEU A 58 4.10 12.38 2.69
N GLU A 59 4.44 13.29 1.81
CA GLU A 59 5.75 13.93 1.74
C GLU A 59 6.09 14.66 3.04
N THR A 60 5.16 15.45 3.58
CA THR A 60 5.31 16.16 4.86
C THR A 60 5.33 15.18 6.04
N GLU A 61 4.42 14.20 6.05
CA GLU A 61 4.36 13.18 7.10
C GLU A 61 5.68 12.40 7.25
N ILE A 62 6.30 12.05 6.13
CA ILE A 62 7.59 11.36 6.14
C ILE A 62 8.70 12.30 6.60
N ALA A 63 8.76 13.53 6.09
CA ALA A 63 9.80 14.50 6.45
C ALA A 63 9.80 14.80 7.95
N GLU A 64 8.63 14.91 8.59
CA GLU A 64 8.51 15.06 10.04
C GLU A 64 9.10 13.85 10.79
N LEU A 65 8.74 12.63 10.39
CA LEU A 65 9.25 11.41 11.02
C LEU A 65 10.76 11.22 10.80
N GLU A 66 11.28 11.58 9.64
CA GLU A 66 12.72 11.57 9.34
C GLU A 66 13.47 12.57 10.24
N ALA A 67 12.91 13.76 10.45
CA ALA A 67 13.47 14.76 11.37
C ALA A 67 13.49 14.26 12.82
N ASP A 68 12.41 13.60 13.28
CA ASP A 68 12.27 13.09 14.66
C ASP A 68 13.19 11.90 14.94
N THR A 69 13.47 11.08 13.95
CA THR A 69 14.17 9.80 14.13
C THR A 69 15.62 9.82 13.65
N GLY A 70 15.95 10.69 12.71
CA GLY A 70 17.24 10.69 12.00
C GLY A 70 17.38 9.56 10.97
N LEU A 71 16.31 8.82 10.67
CA LEU A 71 16.30 7.76 9.67
C LEU A 71 15.62 8.23 8.39
N SER A 72 15.97 7.65 7.25
CA SER A 72 15.28 7.89 5.97
C SER A 72 14.32 6.77 5.63
N ALA A 73 13.15 7.10 5.10
CA ALA A 73 12.22 6.17 4.49
C ALA A 73 12.62 5.81 3.05
N GLY A 74 13.63 6.46 2.50
CA GLY A 74 13.94 6.37 1.07
C GLY A 74 12.85 6.97 0.19
N TYR A 75 12.08 7.93 0.72
CA TYR A 75 11.03 8.61 -0.04
C TYR A 75 11.63 9.56 -1.08
N ARG A 76 11.09 9.49 -2.30
CA ARG A 76 11.38 10.47 -3.34
C ARG A 76 10.22 10.58 -4.30
N ARG A 77 9.81 11.82 -4.61
CA ARG A 77 8.90 12.12 -5.71
C ARG A 77 9.69 12.16 -7.02
N CYS A 78 10.03 10.97 -7.51
CA CYS A 78 10.86 10.78 -8.71
C CYS A 78 10.04 10.74 -10.00
N GLY A 79 8.71 10.71 -9.91
CA GLY A 79 7.84 10.51 -11.06
C GLY A 79 7.77 9.06 -11.54
N ARG A 80 6.99 8.86 -12.61
CA ARG A 80 6.81 7.55 -13.25
C ARG A 80 6.85 7.69 -14.76
N ILE A 81 7.64 6.84 -15.43
CA ILE A 81 7.60 6.65 -16.89
C ILE A 81 6.65 5.51 -17.22
N ILE A 82 5.74 5.74 -18.17
CA ILE A 82 4.86 4.71 -18.72
C ILE A 82 5.11 4.62 -20.22
N PRO A 83 5.79 3.58 -20.71
CA PRO A 83 5.91 3.32 -22.14
C PRO A 83 4.54 3.05 -22.77
N LEU A 84 4.32 3.54 -23.98
CA LEU A 84 3.11 3.36 -24.79
C LEU A 84 3.42 2.41 -25.96
N PRO A 85 3.27 1.08 -25.77
CA PRO A 85 3.68 0.12 -26.80
C PRO A 85 2.74 0.04 -28.02
N LYS A 86 1.55 0.65 -27.95
CA LYS A 86 0.55 0.56 -29.01
C LYS A 86 -0.05 1.93 -29.34
N PRO A 87 -0.34 2.24 -30.64
CA PRO A 87 -0.81 3.56 -31.07
C PRO A 87 -2.07 4.07 -30.36
N HIS A 88 -3.05 3.21 -30.08
CA HIS A 88 -4.29 3.61 -29.40
C HIS A 88 -4.08 4.10 -27.95
N LEU A 89 -2.97 3.71 -27.31
CA LEU A 89 -2.64 4.14 -25.95
C LEU A 89 -2.23 5.62 -25.91
N ARG A 90 -1.67 6.14 -27.00
CA ARG A 90 -1.28 7.55 -27.08
C ARG A 90 -2.49 8.48 -26.95
N GLY A 91 -3.56 8.22 -27.70
CA GLY A 91 -4.77 9.04 -27.61
C GLY A 91 -5.46 8.95 -26.23
N ILE A 92 -5.29 7.84 -25.52
CA ILE A 92 -5.73 7.71 -24.12
C ILE A 92 -4.83 8.58 -23.20
N ALA A 93 -3.52 8.50 -23.38
CA ALA A 93 -2.55 9.26 -22.58
C ALA A 93 -2.71 10.78 -22.75
N GLU A 94 -2.98 11.25 -23.97
CA GLU A 94 -3.25 12.67 -24.27
C GLU A 94 -4.55 13.18 -23.64
N ARG A 95 -5.56 12.32 -23.47
CA ARG A 95 -6.74 12.67 -22.66
C ARG A 95 -6.39 12.78 -21.20
N HIS A 96 -5.62 11.82 -20.67
CA HIS A 96 -5.16 11.87 -19.26
C HIS A 96 -4.29 13.10 -19.00
N GLU A 97 -3.53 13.60 -19.95
CA GLU A 97 -2.75 14.85 -19.80
C GLU A 97 -3.66 16.04 -19.53
N ARG A 98 -4.78 16.17 -20.27
CA ARG A 98 -5.78 17.20 -20.02
C ARG A 98 -6.46 17.02 -18.66
N ASP A 99 -6.89 15.79 -18.36
CA ASP A 99 -7.56 15.45 -17.09
C ASP A 99 -6.65 15.71 -15.88
N ALA A 100 -5.33 15.47 -16.00
CA ALA A 100 -4.35 15.77 -14.96
C ALA A 100 -4.21 17.29 -14.74
N GLY A 101 -4.24 18.08 -15.82
CA GLY A 101 -4.21 19.53 -15.74
C GLY A 101 -5.36 20.12 -14.91
N GLU A 102 -6.50 19.46 -14.88
CA GLU A 102 -7.68 19.84 -14.12
C GLU A 102 -7.68 19.26 -12.69
N ASN A 103 -7.29 17.99 -12.54
CA ASN A 103 -7.51 17.23 -11.32
C ASN A 103 -6.28 17.15 -10.39
N TRP A 104 -5.06 17.30 -10.91
CA TRP A 104 -3.84 17.14 -10.13
C TRP A 104 -3.28 18.45 -9.61
N VAL A 105 -4.12 19.19 -8.90
CA VAL A 105 -3.82 20.51 -8.32
C VAL A 105 -4.10 20.49 -6.82
N SER A 106 -3.10 20.91 -6.01
CA SER A 106 -3.21 21.05 -4.56
C SER A 106 -2.64 22.41 -4.14
N GLY A 107 -3.51 23.37 -3.88
CA GLY A 107 -3.12 24.77 -3.65
C GLY A 107 -2.37 25.34 -4.86
N GLU A 108 -1.15 25.79 -4.65
CA GLU A 108 -0.28 26.28 -5.72
C GLU A 108 0.51 25.17 -6.44
N ARG A 109 0.51 23.95 -5.89
CA ARG A 109 1.24 22.82 -6.46
C ARG A 109 0.45 22.21 -7.60
N ARG A 110 1.13 21.97 -8.73
CA ARG A 110 0.58 21.27 -9.90
C ARG A 110 1.43 20.08 -10.21
N PHE A 111 0.76 18.95 -10.47
CA PHE A 111 1.42 17.74 -10.95
C PHE A 111 0.98 17.48 -12.38
N HIS A 112 1.86 16.86 -13.14
CA HIS A 112 1.70 16.77 -14.59
C HIS A 112 1.71 15.31 -15.05
N TRP A 113 1.01 15.10 -16.13
CA TRP A 113 1.05 13.91 -16.93
C TRP A 113 1.45 14.34 -18.34
N HIS A 114 2.73 14.19 -18.67
CA HIS A 114 3.29 14.64 -19.94
C HIS A 114 3.40 13.50 -20.94
N VAL A 115 2.90 13.71 -22.15
CA VAL A 115 3.02 12.76 -23.26
C VAL A 115 4.11 13.23 -24.23
N GLY A 116 5.11 12.39 -24.48
CA GLY A 116 6.23 12.67 -25.36
C GLY A 116 6.55 11.53 -26.31
N ASP A 117 7.38 11.79 -27.33
CA ASP A 117 7.81 10.77 -28.28
C ASP A 117 8.98 9.94 -27.77
N ARG A 118 9.71 10.47 -26.76
CA ARG A 118 10.86 9.84 -26.12
C ARG A 118 10.69 9.83 -24.60
N PRO A 119 11.37 8.91 -23.90
CA PRO A 119 11.37 8.93 -22.43
C PRO A 119 11.99 10.23 -21.92
N SER A 120 11.48 10.73 -20.79
CA SER A 120 11.96 11.97 -20.16
C SER A 120 13.41 11.89 -19.68
N VAL A 121 13.90 10.68 -19.43
CA VAL A 121 15.30 10.39 -19.11
C VAL A 121 15.83 9.44 -20.16
N LEU A 122 16.75 9.94 -20.96
CA LEU A 122 17.41 9.15 -22.03
C LEU A 122 18.21 8.00 -21.40
N GLU A 123 18.28 6.88 -22.12
CA GLU A 123 19.03 5.68 -21.71
C GLU A 123 18.49 4.94 -20.49
N TRP A 124 17.44 5.46 -19.81
CA TRP A 124 16.80 4.75 -18.71
C TRP A 124 15.83 3.68 -19.22
N VAL A 125 14.95 4.04 -20.14
CA VAL A 125 13.98 3.13 -20.74
C VAL A 125 14.29 2.97 -22.22
N ASP A 126 14.25 1.74 -22.73
CA ASP A 126 14.45 1.44 -24.15
C ASP A 126 13.35 2.09 -25.02
N ASP A 127 13.74 2.79 -26.07
CA ASP A 127 12.82 3.44 -26.99
C ASP A 127 11.83 2.44 -27.64
N ALA A 128 12.24 1.19 -27.82
CA ALA A 128 11.39 0.13 -28.36
C ALA A 128 10.22 -0.25 -27.45
N ALA A 129 10.30 0.02 -26.14
CA ALA A 129 9.21 -0.20 -25.20
C ALA A 129 8.04 0.76 -25.40
N GLY A 130 8.30 1.94 -25.99
CA GLY A 130 7.32 3.02 -26.21
C GLY A 130 7.13 3.38 -27.67
N GLN A 131 6.80 2.43 -28.52
CA GLN A 131 6.62 2.66 -29.99
C GLN A 131 5.62 3.77 -30.33
N ALA A 132 4.66 4.05 -29.45
CA ALA A 132 3.68 5.14 -29.59
C ALA A 132 3.97 6.34 -28.66
N GLY A 133 5.14 6.36 -28.01
CA GLY A 133 5.58 7.41 -27.11
C GLY A 133 5.67 6.96 -25.65
N PHE A 134 5.81 7.94 -24.79
CA PHE A 134 5.99 7.76 -23.34
C PHE A 134 5.17 8.77 -22.59
N VAL A 135 4.81 8.42 -21.36
CA VAL A 135 4.25 9.34 -20.38
C VAL A 135 5.28 9.57 -19.27
N LEU A 136 5.42 10.82 -18.83
CA LEU A 136 5.99 11.16 -17.55
C LEU A 136 4.89 11.68 -16.63
N ASP A 137 4.64 10.99 -15.54
CA ASP A 137 3.77 11.42 -14.44
C ASP A 137 4.64 11.95 -13.30
N THR A 138 4.42 13.19 -12.88
CA THR A 138 5.22 13.85 -11.83
C THR A 138 4.64 13.71 -10.43
N LEU A 139 3.45 13.10 -10.27
CA LEU A 139 2.81 12.86 -8.99
C LEU A 139 3.32 11.58 -8.31
N ALA A 140 3.70 10.59 -9.09
CA ALA A 140 4.23 9.33 -8.58
C ALA A 140 5.50 9.54 -7.74
N ALA A 141 5.65 8.67 -6.75
CA ALA A 141 6.80 8.67 -5.84
C ALA A 141 7.19 7.23 -5.50
N ARG A 142 8.22 7.07 -4.71
CA ARG A 142 8.64 5.79 -4.12
C ARG A 142 9.00 5.93 -2.64
N VAL A 143 8.99 4.82 -1.94
CA VAL A 143 9.63 4.61 -0.63
C VAL A 143 10.40 3.30 -0.64
N SER A 144 11.35 3.11 0.26
CA SER A 144 11.81 1.77 0.62
C SER A 144 10.84 1.18 1.64
N PRO A 145 10.12 0.09 1.36
CA PRO A 145 9.16 -0.47 2.30
C PRO A 145 9.75 -0.78 3.67
N ARG A 146 10.93 -1.39 3.69
CA ARG A 146 11.63 -1.78 4.92
C ARG A 146 12.17 -0.57 5.68
N ALA A 147 12.70 0.43 4.98
CA ALA A 147 13.13 1.68 5.59
C ALA A 147 11.95 2.45 6.21
N MET A 148 10.80 2.47 5.56
CA MET A 148 9.56 3.04 6.12
C MET A 148 9.14 2.31 7.40
N ILE A 149 9.18 0.97 7.45
CA ILE A 149 8.91 0.21 8.66
C ILE A 149 9.92 0.55 9.76
N ALA A 150 11.21 0.61 9.42
CA ALA A 150 12.25 0.97 10.38
C ALA A 150 12.06 2.39 10.95
N LEU A 151 11.69 3.35 10.08
CA LEU A 151 11.37 4.73 10.46
C LEU A 151 10.21 4.78 11.47
N LEU A 152 9.06 4.19 11.13
CA LEU A 152 7.87 4.16 12.00
C LEU A 152 8.15 3.42 13.32
N SER A 153 8.89 2.32 13.26
CA SER A 153 9.29 1.56 14.44
C SER A 153 10.26 2.35 15.33
N ALA A 154 11.16 3.14 14.73
CA ALA A 154 12.09 3.99 15.48
C ALA A 154 11.35 5.12 16.22
N PHE A 155 10.36 5.73 15.59
CA PHE A 155 9.47 6.69 16.23
C PHE A 155 8.74 6.05 17.42
N LEU A 156 8.13 4.88 17.24
CA LEU A 156 7.37 4.19 18.28
C LEU A 156 8.24 3.68 19.43
N ARG A 157 9.54 3.44 19.24
CA ARG A 157 10.45 3.12 20.37
C ARG A 157 10.61 4.26 21.36
N LYS A 158 10.34 5.50 20.97
CA LYS A 158 10.38 6.69 21.82
C LYS A 158 8.98 7.09 22.32
N ALA A 159 7.95 6.32 21.98
CA ALA A 159 6.55 6.61 22.30
C ALA A 159 6.28 6.55 23.81
N HIS A 160 5.40 7.43 24.27
CA HIS A 160 4.93 7.49 25.67
C HIS A 160 3.57 6.81 25.84
N HIS A 161 2.71 6.89 24.84
CA HIS A 161 1.34 6.37 24.84
C HIS A 161 1.23 5.02 24.13
N VAL A 162 2.17 4.68 23.24
CA VAL A 162 2.12 3.42 22.49
C VAL A 162 3.16 2.43 23.03
N ARG A 163 2.70 1.23 23.34
CA ARG A 163 3.55 0.07 23.64
C ARG A 163 3.45 -0.96 22.51
N VAL A 164 4.58 -1.53 22.12
CA VAL A 164 4.66 -2.56 21.10
C VAL A 164 4.91 -3.91 21.75
N ALA A 165 4.11 -4.92 21.36
CA ALA A 165 4.22 -6.31 21.81
C ALA A 165 4.32 -7.23 20.59
N GLU A 166 5.55 -7.59 20.23
CA GLU A 166 5.85 -8.54 19.15
C GLU A 166 5.76 -9.99 19.65
N GLN A 167 5.69 -10.95 18.70
CA GLN A 167 5.56 -12.39 18.94
C GLN A 167 4.30 -12.74 19.76
N ARG A 168 3.25 -11.95 19.61
CA ARG A 168 1.96 -12.14 20.26
C ARG A 168 0.84 -12.17 19.24
N ARG A 169 0.28 -13.32 19.03
CA ARG A 169 -0.79 -13.53 18.02
C ARG A 169 -2.16 -13.44 18.66
N VAL A 170 -2.99 -12.48 18.22
CA VAL A 170 -4.40 -12.42 18.54
C VAL A 170 -5.14 -13.48 17.72
N VAL A 171 -5.92 -14.33 18.38
CA VAL A 171 -6.69 -15.42 17.75
C VAL A 171 -8.18 -15.17 17.74
N SER A 172 -8.70 -14.35 18.66
CA SER A 172 -10.09 -13.95 18.65
C SER A 172 -10.29 -12.58 19.27
N LEU A 173 -11.40 -11.93 18.88
CA LEU A 173 -11.86 -10.65 19.41
C LEU A 173 -13.32 -10.78 19.82
N ASP A 174 -13.65 -10.31 21.01
CA ASP A 174 -15.01 -10.05 21.48
C ASP A 174 -15.18 -8.54 21.67
N PRO A 175 -15.67 -7.81 20.64
CA PRO A 175 -15.84 -6.37 20.74
C PRO A 175 -16.92 -5.95 21.75
N GLN A 176 -17.92 -6.81 22.02
CA GLN A 176 -18.97 -6.50 22.99
C GLN A 176 -18.39 -6.50 24.41
N ALA A 177 -17.65 -7.54 24.78
CA ALA A 177 -16.94 -7.61 26.04
C ALA A 177 -15.69 -6.70 26.11
N GLY A 178 -15.18 -6.22 24.98
CA GLY A 178 -13.93 -5.47 24.89
C GLY A 178 -12.72 -6.35 25.23
N ARG A 179 -12.67 -7.58 24.71
CA ARG A 179 -11.62 -8.56 24.97
C ARG A 179 -10.99 -9.13 23.70
N ALA A 180 -9.67 -9.31 23.74
CA ALA A 180 -8.90 -10.05 22.76
C ALA A 180 -8.23 -11.24 23.43
N VAL A 181 -8.19 -12.39 22.76
CA VAL A 181 -7.50 -13.59 23.22
C VAL A 181 -6.27 -13.82 22.39
N LEU A 182 -5.13 -14.02 23.02
CA LEU A 182 -3.87 -14.38 22.37
C LEU A 182 -3.76 -15.90 22.21
N SER A 183 -2.89 -16.35 21.30
CA SER A 183 -2.58 -17.77 21.10
C SER A 183 -1.99 -18.45 22.36
N SER A 184 -1.45 -17.68 23.30
CA SER A 184 -1.00 -18.15 24.60
C SER A 184 -2.13 -18.44 25.60
N GLY A 185 -3.37 -18.02 25.30
CA GLY A 185 -4.50 -18.03 26.22
C GLY A 185 -4.61 -16.75 27.09
N GLU A 186 -3.65 -15.84 27.01
CA GLU A 186 -3.71 -14.54 27.70
C GLU A 186 -4.85 -13.69 27.12
N GLU A 187 -5.58 -12.99 27.97
CA GLU A 187 -6.63 -12.04 27.58
C GLU A 187 -6.13 -10.59 27.70
N ILE A 188 -6.50 -9.78 26.72
CA ILE A 188 -6.25 -8.32 26.70
C ILE A 188 -7.60 -7.63 26.72
N VAL A 189 -7.79 -6.67 27.63
CA VAL A 189 -8.96 -5.80 27.68
C VAL A 189 -8.71 -4.54 26.88
N PHE A 190 -9.69 -4.10 26.07
CA PHE A 190 -9.58 -2.91 25.25
C PHE A 190 -10.88 -2.07 25.22
N GLY A 191 -10.73 -0.77 25.03
CA GLY A 191 -11.86 0.12 24.69
C GLY A 191 -12.25 -0.01 23.22
N HIS A 192 -11.25 0.04 22.33
CA HIS A 192 -11.40 -0.16 20.88
C HIS A 192 -10.28 -1.06 20.35
N ALA A 193 -10.58 -1.86 19.33
CA ALA A 193 -9.61 -2.67 18.62
C ALA A 193 -9.54 -2.26 17.15
N ILE A 194 -8.38 -1.77 16.70
CA ILE A 194 -8.09 -1.51 15.28
C ILE A 194 -7.46 -2.78 14.68
N VAL A 195 -8.14 -3.42 13.75
CA VAL A 195 -7.71 -4.67 13.12
C VAL A 195 -6.95 -4.35 11.82
N ALA A 196 -5.61 -4.45 11.87
CA ALA A 196 -4.69 -4.05 10.79
C ALA A 196 -3.70 -5.16 10.38
N ASN A 197 -4.05 -6.44 10.59
CA ASN A 197 -3.16 -7.59 10.44
C ASN A 197 -3.17 -8.19 9.01
N GLY A 198 -3.26 -7.34 7.99
CA GLY A 198 -3.16 -7.75 6.58
C GLY A 198 -4.30 -8.67 6.15
N HIS A 199 -4.01 -9.76 5.44
CA HIS A 199 -5.05 -10.71 5.01
C HIS A 199 -5.69 -11.47 6.17
N GLY A 200 -5.00 -11.60 7.30
CA GLY A 200 -5.54 -12.17 8.54
C GLY A 200 -6.65 -11.31 9.17
N SER A 201 -6.80 -10.05 8.74
CA SER A 201 -7.91 -9.19 9.19
C SER A 201 -9.28 -9.74 8.77
N PHE A 202 -9.38 -10.35 7.60
CA PHE A 202 -10.67 -10.75 7.04
C PHE A 202 -11.39 -11.81 7.90
N PRO A 203 -10.78 -12.96 8.24
CA PRO A 203 -11.44 -13.91 9.12
C PRO A 203 -11.65 -13.36 10.54
N LEU A 204 -10.69 -12.60 11.08
CA LEU A 204 -10.79 -12.06 12.43
C LEU A 204 -11.95 -11.06 12.56
N ILE A 205 -12.14 -10.17 11.59
CA ILE A 205 -13.27 -9.22 11.54
C ILE A 205 -14.58 -9.96 11.32
N ARG A 206 -14.63 -10.92 10.38
CA ARG A 206 -15.82 -11.74 10.12
C ARG A 206 -16.32 -12.42 11.40
N ASP A 207 -15.43 -13.09 12.12
CA ASP A 207 -15.76 -13.84 13.32
C ASP A 207 -16.17 -12.92 14.47
N ALA A 208 -15.47 -11.78 14.64
CA ALA A 208 -15.79 -10.77 15.65
C ALA A 208 -17.15 -10.06 15.39
N LEU A 209 -17.59 -10.01 14.13
CA LEU A 209 -18.91 -9.50 13.75
C LEU A 209 -20.03 -10.57 13.80
N GLY A 210 -19.68 -11.83 14.09
CA GLY A 210 -20.65 -12.94 14.10
C GLY A 210 -21.23 -13.27 12.72
N LEU A 211 -20.48 -12.97 11.63
CA LEU A 211 -20.89 -13.33 10.29
C LEU A 211 -20.67 -14.83 10.02
N GLU A 212 -21.47 -15.41 9.12
CA GLU A 212 -21.32 -16.82 8.75
C GLU A 212 -19.93 -17.12 8.20
N THR A 213 -19.42 -18.33 8.49
CA THR A 213 -18.04 -18.76 8.14
C THR A 213 -17.74 -18.66 6.64
N GLY A 214 -18.75 -18.84 5.77
CA GLY A 214 -18.62 -18.71 4.32
C GLY A 214 -18.53 -17.27 3.80
N VAL A 215 -18.85 -16.26 4.62
CA VAL A 215 -18.78 -14.84 4.20
C VAL A 215 -17.33 -14.41 4.11
N ALA A 216 -16.88 -14.06 2.91
CA ALA A 216 -15.50 -13.64 2.65
C ALA A 216 -15.41 -12.11 2.52
N LEU A 217 -14.80 -11.44 3.52
CA LEU A 217 -14.54 -9.99 3.47
C LEU A 217 -13.36 -9.63 2.55
N GLY A 218 -12.59 -10.60 2.12
CA GLY A 218 -11.46 -10.46 1.23
C GLY A 218 -10.62 -11.73 1.16
N GLN A 219 -9.52 -11.66 0.42
CA GLN A 219 -8.62 -12.78 0.22
C GLN A 219 -7.15 -12.36 0.22
N ALA A 220 -6.27 -13.32 0.43
CA ALA A 220 -4.84 -13.18 0.21
C ALA A 220 -4.54 -13.23 -1.30
N VAL A 221 -3.68 -12.35 -1.79
CA VAL A 221 -3.16 -12.38 -3.16
C VAL A 221 -1.64 -12.42 -3.11
N LYS A 222 -1.06 -13.48 -3.64
CA LYS A 222 0.40 -13.64 -3.69
C LYS A 222 1.00 -12.65 -4.68
N GLY A 223 2.13 -12.08 -4.31
CA GLY A 223 2.97 -11.27 -5.17
C GLY A 223 4.42 -11.61 -4.99
N GLN A 224 5.16 -11.62 -6.10
CA GLN A 224 6.59 -11.89 -6.14
C GLN A 224 7.33 -10.66 -6.61
N ALA A 225 8.53 -10.44 -6.09
CA ALA A 225 9.42 -9.34 -6.44
C ALA A 225 10.89 -9.76 -6.29
N ALA A 226 11.79 -9.04 -6.93
CA ALA A 226 13.23 -9.18 -6.76
C ALA A 226 13.88 -7.82 -6.52
N LEU A 227 15.02 -7.83 -5.83
CA LEU A 227 15.92 -6.70 -5.64
C LEU A 227 17.21 -6.95 -6.41
N LEU A 228 17.63 -5.98 -7.22
CA LEU A 228 18.85 -6.05 -8.03
C LEU A 228 19.91 -5.08 -7.51
N ASP A 229 21.17 -5.50 -7.58
CA ASP A 229 22.32 -4.63 -7.46
C ASP A 229 22.63 -4.03 -8.85
N ALA A 230 22.15 -2.84 -9.09
CA ALA A 230 22.20 -2.23 -10.42
C ALA A 230 22.98 -0.91 -10.46
N THR A 231 23.34 -0.35 -9.31
CA THR A 231 24.07 0.93 -9.19
C THR A 231 23.39 2.06 -10.00
N VAL A 232 22.06 2.16 -9.89
CA VAL A 232 21.26 3.14 -10.64
C VAL A 232 21.16 4.44 -9.86
N ASP A 233 21.16 5.58 -10.57
CA ASP A 233 20.88 6.87 -9.95
C ASP A 233 19.51 6.86 -9.25
N PRO A 234 19.45 7.13 -7.94
CA PRO A 234 18.20 7.13 -7.20
C PRO A 234 17.19 8.21 -7.68
N ALA A 235 17.60 9.15 -8.51
CA ALA A 235 16.71 10.14 -9.11
C ALA A 235 15.89 9.60 -10.30
N MET A 236 16.22 8.40 -10.81
CA MET A 236 15.49 7.80 -11.93
C MET A 236 14.00 7.62 -11.59
N PRO A 237 13.10 7.96 -12.52
CA PRO A 237 11.68 7.70 -12.36
C PRO A 237 11.36 6.21 -12.25
N VAL A 238 10.31 5.88 -11.50
CA VAL A 238 9.76 4.53 -11.53
C VAL A 238 9.24 4.21 -12.94
N VAL A 239 9.47 3.00 -13.42
CA VAL A 239 8.89 2.54 -14.70
C VAL A 239 7.69 1.64 -14.41
N PHE A 240 6.60 1.87 -15.15
CA PHE A 240 5.40 1.03 -15.07
C PHE A 240 4.93 0.60 -16.45
N LEU A 241 4.81 -0.70 -16.67
CA LEU A 241 4.28 -1.26 -17.92
C LEU A 241 3.50 -2.55 -17.63
N ASN A 242 2.19 -2.58 -17.91
CA ASN A 242 1.35 -3.79 -17.84
C ASN A 242 1.46 -4.59 -16.52
N GLY A 243 1.65 -3.91 -15.39
CA GLY A 243 1.79 -4.56 -14.07
C GLY A 243 3.23 -4.83 -13.65
N LEU A 244 4.21 -4.68 -14.55
CA LEU A 244 5.62 -4.59 -14.23
C LEU A 244 5.92 -3.23 -13.60
N TYR A 245 6.61 -3.23 -12.48
CA TYR A 245 7.19 -2.07 -11.79
C TYR A 245 8.69 -2.23 -11.73
N ILE A 246 9.42 -1.19 -12.09
CA ILE A 246 10.87 -1.07 -11.90
C ILE A 246 11.10 0.14 -11.03
N VAL A 247 11.58 -0.07 -9.81
CA VAL A 247 11.63 0.96 -8.76
C VAL A 247 13.08 1.15 -8.30
N PRO A 248 13.76 2.20 -8.75
CA PRO A 248 15.07 2.58 -8.20
C PRO A 248 14.92 2.98 -6.73
N HIS A 249 15.84 2.53 -5.87
CA HIS A 249 15.91 2.91 -4.46
C HIS A 249 17.06 3.87 -4.16
N GLU A 250 17.04 4.48 -2.97
CA GLU A 250 18.01 5.50 -2.57
C GLU A 250 19.45 4.96 -2.45
N ASP A 251 19.58 3.68 -2.19
CA ASP A 251 20.87 2.97 -2.07
C ASP A 251 21.42 2.49 -3.42
N GLY A 252 20.80 2.85 -4.53
CA GLY A 252 21.21 2.44 -5.89
C GLY A 252 20.70 1.06 -6.30
N THR A 253 20.00 0.33 -5.43
CA THR A 253 19.34 -0.92 -5.81
C THR A 253 18.08 -0.66 -6.62
N VAL A 254 17.62 -1.67 -7.35
CA VAL A 254 16.38 -1.60 -8.13
C VAL A 254 15.48 -2.76 -7.76
N ALA A 255 14.25 -2.45 -7.32
CA ALA A 255 13.24 -3.46 -7.08
C ALA A 255 12.39 -3.69 -8.33
N ILE A 256 12.18 -4.95 -8.68
CA ILE A 256 11.35 -5.40 -9.81
C ILE A 256 10.19 -6.23 -9.29
N GLY A 257 9.00 -5.97 -9.79
CA GLY A 257 7.77 -6.70 -9.44
C GLY A 257 6.56 -6.09 -10.15
N SER A 258 5.35 -6.62 -9.95
CA SER A 258 5.07 -7.75 -9.09
C SER A 258 4.08 -8.66 -9.76
N THR A 259 4.20 -9.94 -9.51
CA THR A 259 3.13 -10.87 -9.87
C THR A 259 1.86 -10.57 -9.08
N SER A 260 0.73 -11.12 -9.52
CA SER A 260 -0.55 -10.99 -8.82
C SER A 260 -1.33 -12.29 -9.02
N GLU A 261 -1.38 -13.11 -7.96
CA GLU A 261 -1.83 -14.48 -8.03
C GLU A 261 -2.95 -14.71 -7.00
N ASP A 262 -4.16 -14.95 -7.49
CA ASP A 262 -5.31 -15.26 -6.65
C ASP A 262 -5.29 -16.76 -6.20
N CYS A 263 -4.59 -17.62 -6.96
CA CYS A 263 -4.39 -19.05 -6.66
C CYS A 263 -2.90 -19.37 -6.57
N PHE A 264 -2.48 -20.02 -5.50
CA PHE A 264 -1.08 -20.39 -5.26
C PHE A 264 -0.98 -21.57 -4.26
N SER A 265 0.03 -22.40 -4.41
CA SER A 265 0.32 -23.50 -3.47
C SER A 265 1.40 -23.14 -2.46
N ALA A 266 2.35 -22.27 -2.84
CA ALA A 266 3.48 -21.86 -2.02
C ALA A 266 3.46 -20.32 -1.83
N PRO A 267 2.90 -19.81 -0.72
CA PRO A 267 2.64 -18.39 -0.53
C PRO A 267 3.90 -17.50 -0.45
N PHE A 268 5.00 -18.06 0.04
CA PHE A 268 6.24 -17.33 0.34
C PHE A 268 7.43 -17.76 -0.52
N SER A 269 7.20 -18.57 -1.55
CA SER A 269 8.23 -19.02 -2.51
C SER A 269 8.06 -18.29 -3.84
N THR A 270 9.17 -17.99 -4.50
CA THR A 270 9.16 -17.46 -5.87
C THR A 270 9.18 -18.61 -6.90
N ASP A 271 8.78 -18.31 -8.13
CA ASP A 271 8.68 -19.28 -9.21
C ASP A 271 9.00 -18.62 -10.58
N GLU A 272 8.81 -19.38 -11.67
CA GLU A 272 9.07 -18.94 -13.05
C GLU A 272 8.37 -17.62 -13.45
N LYS A 273 7.29 -17.22 -12.77
CA LYS A 273 6.60 -15.97 -13.05
C LYS A 273 7.49 -14.77 -12.69
N LEU A 274 8.29 -14.89 -11.61
CA LEU A 274 9.27 -13.87 -11.28
C LEU A 274 10.40 -13.80 -12.31
N GLU A 275 10.89 -14.96 -12.78
CA GLU A 275 11.97 -14.99 -13.80
C GLU A 275 11.50 -14.36 -15.13
N LYS A 276 10.23 -14.58 -15.53
CA LYS A 276 9.65 -13.89 -16.69
C LYS A 276 9.57 -12.39 -16.48
N LEU A 277 9.16 -11.95 -15.28
CA LEU A 277 9.08 -10.53 -14.95
C LEU A 277 10.46 -9.85 -14.95
N LEU A 278 11.50 -10.55 -14.50
CA LEU A 278 12.89 -10.08 -14.58
C LEU A 278 13.36 -9.93 -16.03
N ALA A 279 13.07 -10.90 -16.88
CA ALA A 279 13.38 -10.83 -18.30
C ALA A 279 12.66 -9.65 -18.99
N GLU A 280 11.38 -9.44 -18.69
CA GLU A 280 10.62 -8.29 -19.17
C GLU A 280 11.21 -6.97 -18.68
N ALA A 281 11.65 -6.89 -17.43
CA ALA A 281 12.29 -5.70 -16.88
C ALA A 281 13.59 -5.36 -17.60
N CYS A 282 14.44 -6.35 -17.89
CA CYS A 282 15.67 -6.17 -18.66
C CYS A 282 15.40 -5.75 -20.11
N ALA A 283 14.27 -6.18 -20.71
CA ALA A 283 13.89 -5.73 -22.05
C ALA A 283 13.41 -4.27 -22.06
N VAL A 284 12.77 -3.81 -20.97
CA VAL A 284 12.30 -2.42 -20.83
C VAL A 284 13.41 -1.48 -20.39
N VAL A 285 14.33 -1.95 -19.53
CA VAL A 285 15.46 -1.21 -18.99
C VAL A 285 16.73 -2.04 -19.20
N PRO A 286 17.39 -1.92 -20.35
CA PRO A 286 18.53 -2.77 -20.74
C PRO A 286 19.75 -2.70 -19.81
N SER A 287 19.96 -1.59 -19.11
CA SER A 287 21.03 -1.44 -18.12
C SER A 287 20.93 -2.45 -16.95
N LEU A 288 19.76 -3.04 -16.73
CA LEU A 288 19.53 -4.06 -15.69
C LEU A 288 19.99 -5.47 -16.11
N ALA A 289 20.30 -5.70 -17.39
CA ALA A 289 20.64 -7.04 -17.91
C ALA A 289 21.86 -7.68 -17.23
N HIS A 290 22.75 -6.88 -16.67
CA HIS A 290 23.97 -7.34 -16.00
C HIS A 290 23.91 -7.21 -14.47
N ALA A 291 22.79 -6.73 -13.93
CA ALA A 291 22.60 -6.56 -12.51
C ALA A 291 22.42 -7.93 -11.81
N SER A 292 23.10 -8.12 -10.68
CA SER A 292 22.92 -9.33 -9.88
C SER A 292 21.65 -9.27 -9.04
N VAL A 293 20.99 -10.41 -8.88
CA VAL A 293 19.81 -10.51 -8.00
C VAL A 293 20.28 -10.67 -6.56
N LEU A 294 20.06 -9.64 -5.75
CA LEU A 294 20.36 -9.65 -4.31
C LEU A 294 19.35 -10.46 -3.50
N GLU A 295 18.08 -10.31 -3.85
CA GLU A 295 16.98 -10.98 -3.11
C GLU A 295 15.81 -11.32 -4.03
N ARG A 296 15.19 -12.48 -3.77
CA ARG A 296 13.87 -12.86 -4.29
C ARG A 296 12.88 -12.92 -3.13
N TRP A 297 11.73 -12.31 -3.29
CA TRP A 297 10.72 -12.19 -2.24
C TRP A 297 9.34 -12.57 -2.75
N ALA A 298 8.55 -13.21 -1.90
CA ALA A 298 7.13 -13.44 -2.12
C ALA A 298 6.34 -13.18 -0.84
N GLY A 299 5.13 -12.64 -0.98
CA GLY A 299 4.26 -12.36 0.16
C GLY A 299 2.80 -12.18 -0.22
N LEU A 300 1.93 -12.12 0.79
CA LEU A 300 0.49 -12.13 0.65
C LEU A 300 -0.10 -10.74 0.90
N ARG A 301 -0.67 -10.14 -0.13
CA ARG A 301 -1.35 -8.84 -0.05
C ARG A 301 -2.82 -9.02 0.31
N PRO A 302 -3.38 -8.20 1.22
CA PRO A 302 -4.80 -8.23 1.56
C PRO A 302 -5.65 -7.54 0.47
N LYS A 303 -6.45 -8.31 -0.26
CA LYS A 303 -7.41 -7.79 -1.25
C LYS A 303 -8.81 -7.92 -0.68
N ALA A 304 -9.42 -6.80 -0.27
CA ALA A 304 -10.78 -6.78 0.22
C ALA A 304 -11.80 -7.08 -0.90
N VAL A 305 -12.98 -7.57 -0.54
CA VAL A 305 -14.04 -7.97 -1.48
C VAL A 305 -14.42 -6.84 -2.44
N GLY A 306 -14.51 -5.59 -1.97
CA GLY A 306 -14.77 -4.40 -2.79
C GLY A 306 -13.56 -3.87 -3.57
N ARG A 307 -12.37 -4.51 -3.43
CA ARG A 307 -11.07 -4.11 -4.01
C ARG A 307 -10.52 -2.78 -3.51
N ASP A 308 -11.22 -2.09 -2.64
CA ASP A 308 -10.81 -0.85 -1.97
C ASP A 308 -10.31 -1.12 -0.55
N PRO A 309 -9.57 -0.20 0.08
CA PRO A 309 -9.26 -0.29 1.51
C PRO A 309 -10.54 -0.42 2.34
N MET A 310 -10.43 -1.13 3.46
CA MET A 310 -11.52 -1.38 4.40
C MET A 310 -11.23 -0.66 5.71
N VAL A 311 -12.02 0.37 6.05
CA VAL A 311 -11.79 1.24 7.21
C VAL A 311 -13.09 1.51 7.98
N GLY A 312 -12.95 1.69 9.30
CA GLY A 312 -14.04 2.08 10.18
C GLY A 312 -14.78 0.90 10.82
N SER A 313 -15.91 1.19 11.46
CA SER A 313 -16.75 0.23 12.17
C SER A 313 -18.07 -0.01 11.45
N VAL A 314 -18.88 -0.94 11.97
CA VAL A 314 -20.26 -1.18 11.53
C VAL A 314 -21.24 -0.80 12.65
N ALA A 315 -22.49 -0.51 12.28
CA ALA A 315 -23.56 -0.30 13.25
C ALA A 315 -23.69 -1.52 14.18
N GLY A 316 -23.81 -1.27 15.49
CA GLY A 316 -23.88 -2.33 16.50
C GLY A 316 -22.54 -2.89 16.98
N CYS A 317 -21.40 -2.54 16.34
CA CYS A 317 -20.08 -2.97 16.76
C CYS A 317 -19.05 -1.82 16.71
N PRO A 318 -19.25 -0.72 17.46
CA PRO A 318 -18.39 0.47 17.36
C PRO A 318 -16.97 0.24 17.90
N LYS A 319 -16.78 -0.70 18.81
CA LYS A 319 -15.45 -1.00 19.38
C LYS A 319 -14.51 -1.76 18.45
N LEU A 320 -15.02 -2.29 17.33
CA LEU A 320 -14.22 -2.95 16.29
C LEU A 320 -14.03 -2.01 15.11
N VAL A 321 -12.79 -1.62 14.84
CA VAL A 321 -12.43 -0.76 13.71
C VAL A 321 -11.54 -1.54 12.75
N ALA A 322 -11.98 -1.70 11.51
CA ALA A 322 -11.15 -2.26 10.45
C ALA A 322 -10.14 -1.22 9.94
N LEU A 323 -8.93 -1.68 9.59
CA LEU A 323 -7.91 -0.90 8.89
C LEU A 323 -7.08 -1.82 8.00
N SER A 324 -7.65 -2.32 6.92
CA SER A 324 -7.04 -3.37 6.10
C SER A 324 -7.44 -3.26 4.62
N GLY A 325 -7.14 -4.27 3.82
CA GLY A 325 -7.62 -4.39 2.44
C GLY A 325 -6.94 -3.48 1.42
N GLY A 326 -5.92 -2.72 1.79
CA GLY A 326 -5.27 -1.72 0.92
C GLY A 326 -4.50 -2.27 -0.28
N PHE A 327 -4.37 -3.59 -0.39
CA PHE A 327 -3.80 -4.30 -1.53
C PHE A 327 -2.51 -3.65 -2.09
N LYS A 328 -2.58 -3.04 -3.30
CA LYS A 328 -1.42 -2.42 -3.98
C LYS A 328 -1.21 -0.94 -3.66
N VAL A 329 -2.15 -0.29 -2.93
CA VAL A 329 -2.11 1.17 -2.70
C VAL A 329 -1.79 1.55 -1.25
N SER A 330 -1.56 0.56 -0.38
CA SER A 330 -1.43 0.74 1.06
C SER A 330 -0.38 1.77 1.49
N PHE A 331 0.82 1.76 0.91
CA PHE A 331 1.88 2.67 1.33
C PHE A 331 1.54 4.13 1.10
N GLY A 332 0.86 4.44 -0.01
CA GLY A 332 0.45 5.81 -0.33
C GLY A 332 -0.73 6.32 0.49
N LEU A 333 -1.56 5.41 1.06
CA LEU A 333 -2.81 5.76 1.74
C LEU A 333 -2.78 5.54 3.25
N ALA A 334 -1.82 4.78 3.77
CA ALA A 334 -1.86 4.22 5.12
C ALA A 334 -2.02 5.27 6.23
N HIS A 335 -1.40 6.43 6.10
CA HIS A 335 -1.47 7.52 7.06
C HIS A 335 -2.87 8.15 7.12
N PHE A 336 -3.51 8.42 5.97
CA PHE A 336 -4.88 8.95 5.90
C PHE A 336 -5.92 7.92 6.38
N LEU A 337 -5.73 6.65 6.02
CA LEU A 337 -6.60 5.58 6.49
C LEU A 337 -6.46 5.36 8.01
N ALA A 338 -5.26 5.59 8.56
CA ALA A 338 -5.02 5.54 10.00
C ALA A 338 -5.71 6.72 10.72
N ASP A 339 -5.64 7.93 10.18
CA ASP A 339 -6.38 9.09 10.71
C ASP A 339 -7.89 8.79 10.75
N ALA A 340 -8.46 8.26 9.66
CA ALA A 340 -9.87 7.89 9.60
C ALA A 340 -10.25 6.79 10.61
N ALA A 341 -9.36 5.81 10.83
CA ALA A 341 -9.59 4.78 11.84
C ALA A 341 -9.59 5.37 13.26
N LEU A 342 -8.69 6.30 13.57
CA LEU A 342 -8.63 6.96 14.87
C LEU A 342 -9.78 7.95 15.08
N GLN A 343 -10.21 8.69 14.05
CA GLN A 343 -11.45 9.48 14.12
C GLN A 343 -12.63 8.61 14.52
N THR A 344 -12.74 7.40 13.93
CA THR A 344 -13.77 6.42 14.33
C THR A 344 -13.64 6.00 15.80
N VAL A 345 -12.42 5.76 16.29
CA VAL A 345 -12.15 5.45 17.72
C VAL A 345 -12.57 6.60 18.63
N CYS A 346 -12.34 7.84 18.20
CA CYS A 346 -12.73 9.04 18.95
C CYS A 346 -14.22 9.38 18.85
N GLY A 347 -15.02 8.56 18.14
CA GLY A 347 -16.46 8.78 17.97
C GLY A 347 -16.82 9.79 16.88
N GLU A 348 -15.87 10.15 16.05
CA GLU A 348 -16.07 11.03 14.90
C GLU A 348 -16.47 10.23 13.67
N THR A 349 -17.09 10.90 12.70
CA THR A 349 -17.41 10.30 11.39
C THR A 349 -16.36 10.75 10.38
N PRO A 350 -15.41 9.88 9.96
CA PRO A 350 -14.40 10.25 8.99
C PRO A 350 -15.02 10.49 7.61
N ASP A 351 -14.45 11.48 6.90
CA ASP A 351 -14.78 11.70 5.50
C ASP A 351 -14.04 10.69 4.63
N LEU A 352 -14.73 9.62 4.29
CA LEU A 352 -14.22 8.49 3.52
C LEU A 352 -15.08 8.21 2.31
N PRO A 353 -14.47 7.88 1.16
CA PRO A 353 -15.21 7.32 0.03
C PRO A 353 -16.07 6.14 0.49
N VAL A 354 -17.29 6.05 0.00
CA VAL A 354 -18.26 5.00 0.41
C VAL A 354 -17.67 3.60 0.25
N GLY A 355 -16.90 3.37 -0.83
CA GLY A 355 -16.24 2.08 -1.10
C GLY A 355 -15.19 1.69 -0.05
N PHE A 356 -14.68 2.62 0.77
CA PHE A 356 -13.68 2.33 1.81
C PHE A 356 -14.29 1.93 3.15
N ARG A 357 -15.57 2.20 3.35
CA ARG A 357 -16.24 1.93 4.63
C ARG A 357 -16.43 0.43 4.85
N LEU A 358 -16.08 -0.06 6.04
CA LEU A 358 -16.26 -1.47 6.43
C LEU A 358 -17.69 -1.96 6.13
N GLN A 359 -18.71 -1.14 6.43
CA GLN A 359 -20.11 -1.49 6.19
C GLN A 359 -20.38 -1.85 4.72
N GLN A 360 -19.75 -1.14 3.77
CA GLN A 360 -19.92 -1.44 2.35
C GLN A 360 -19.32 -2.80 1.97
N HIS A 361 -18.17 -3.14 2.52
CA HIS A 361 -17.55 -4.45 2.31
C HIS A 361 -18.39 -5.58 2.90
N VAL A 362 -18.96 -5.38 4.09
CA VAL A 362 -19.88 -6.35 4.71
C VAL A 362 -21.11 -6.55 3.82
N ASN A 363 -21.72 -5.47 3.33
CA ASN A 363 -22.89 -5.55 2.46
C ASN A 363 -22.59 -6.35 1.17
N ILE A 364 -21.44 -6.11 0.53
CA ILE A 364 -21.02 -6.85 -0.66
C ILE A 364 -20.82 -8.33 -0.32
N ALA A 365 -20.06 -8.64 0.73
CA ALA A 365 -19.73 -10.01 1.10
C ALA A 365 -20.95 -10.86 1.44
N VAL A 366 -21.90 -10.29 2.18
CA VAL A 366 -23.17 -10.98 2.52
C VAL A 366 -24.04 -11.17 1.28
N THR A 367 -24.10 -10.19 0.39
CA THR A 367 -24.88 -10.29 -0.86
C THR A 367 -24.31 -11.36 -1.80
N ASP A 368 -22.99 -11.47 -1.90
CA ASP A 368 -22.33 -12.46 -2.76
C ASP A 368 -22.47 -13.87 -2.17
N PHE A 369 -22.40 -14.02 -0.84
CA PHE A 369 -22.64 -15.29 -0.17
C PHE A 369 -24.09 -15.80 -0.37
N GLY A 370 -25.06 -14.93 -0.35
CA GLY A 370 -26.48 -15.31 -0.58
C GLY A 370 -26.83 -15.71 -2.03
N LYS A 371 -25.87 -15.55 -2.98
CA LYS A 371 -26.04 -15.97 -4.39
C LYS A 371 -25.43 -17.36 -4.69
N CYS A 372 -24.63 -17.91 -3.78
CA CYS A 372 -24.05 -19.24 -3.87
C CYS A 372 -24.96 -20.29 -3.24
#